data_bb29b2ef125b704509a7fd36354dd65b
#
_entry.id   bb29b2ef125b704509a7fd36354dd65b
#
_cell.length_a   1.000
_cell.length_b   1.000
_cell.length_c   1.000
_cell.angle_alpha   90.00
_cell.angle_beta   90.00
_cell.angle_gamma   90.00
#
_symmetry.space_group_name_H-M   'P 1'
#
loop_
_entity.id
_entity.type
_entity.pdbx_description
1 polymer ?
#
loop_
_entity_poly.entity_id
_entity_poly.type
_entity_poly.pdbx_seq_one_letter_code
_entity_poly.pdbx_strand_id
1 'polypeptide(L)'
;MMIPQPPPDDPFANAVWNALHTTHQHLALTHHLALKYPADIAPFACLAENTPAALRDLATLLTPNETTYVLGDPPPSTDALLYRGHIPCLQLAFPDDSPLPSINSTLPISPLTCADAPAMVALTDAAFPGFFRPRTCVMGSYFGIWNPTDPSRLIAMAGERLVLHPTREVSGVCTHPDHRGQGYAAALTAHVLHHQRSISARSVLHVVSTNHAAISIYHRLGFQALREVHLHRLKRPD
;
A
#
# COMPACT_ATOMS: atom_id res chain seq x y z
N MET A 1 1.39 18.41 -18.13
CA MET A 1 0.07 17.77 -18.22
C MET A 1 -0.58 17.96 -16.85
N MET A 2 -1.70 18.69 -16.74
CA MET A 2 -2.38 18.90 -15.46
C MET A 2 -3.01 17.56 -15.03
N ILE A 3 -2.69 17.10 -13.84
CA ILE A 3 -3.33 15.92 -13.24
C ILE A 3 -4.74 16.35 -12.80
N PRO A 4 -5.81 15.63 -13.21
CA PRO A 4 -7.17 15.99 -12.82
C PRO A 4 -7.35 15.93 -11.30
N GLN A 5 -8.16 16.82 -10.75
CA GLN A 5 -8.59 16.71 -9.36
C GLN A 5 -9.55 15.50 -9.19
N PRO A 6 -9.41 14.73 -8.10
CA PRO A 6 -10.32 13.61 -7.86
C PRO A 6 -11.75 14.09 -7.63
N PRO A 7 -12.75 13.27 -7.97
CA PRO A 7 -14.13 13.59 -7.64
C PRO A 7 -14.31 13.71 -6.12
N PRO A 8 -15.28 14.54 -5.65
CA PRO A 8 -15.50 14.79 -4.22
C PRO A 8 -15.81 13.52 -3.41
N ASP A 9 -16.33 12.47 -4.06
CA ASP A 9 -16.70 11.19 -3.44
C ASP A 9 -15.62 10.10 -3.63
N ASP A 10 -14.38 10.47 -3.97
CA ASP A 10 -13.30 9.49 -4.13
C ASP A 10 -12.87 8.93 -2.78
N PRO A 11 -13.11 7.61 -2.51
CA PRO A 11 -12.74 7.00 -1.24
C PRO A 11 -11.23 7.00 -0.98
N PHE A 12 -10.42 7.17 -2.02
CA PHE A 12 -8.96 7.28 -1.93
C PHE A 12 -8.46 8.71 -1.70
N ALA A 13 -9.36 9.71 -1.56
CA ALA A 13 -8.96 11.05 -1.13
C ALA A 13 -8.36 11.02 0.29
N ASN A 14 -8.94 10.21 1.19
CA ASN A 14 -8.40 9.91 2.52
C ASN A 14 -8.44 8.40 2.76
N ALA A 15 -7.62 7.68 2.00
CA ALA A 15 -7.70 6.23 1.89
C ALA A 15 -7.53 5.50 3.24
N VAL A 16 -6.56 5.92 4.06
CA VAL A 16 -6.29 5.29 5.37
C VAL A 16 -7.46 5.52 6.34
N TRP A 17 -8.00 6.76 6.38
CA TRP A 17 -9.16 7.11 7.20
C TRP A 17 -10.37 6.27 6.82
N ASN A 18 -10.70 6.23 5.53
CA ASN A 18 -11.85 5.51 5.03
C ASN A 18 -11.72 3.99 5.27
N ALA A 19 -10.54 3.40 5.07
CA ALA A 19 -10.30 1.99 5.36
C ALA A 19 -10.52 1.67 6.85
N LEU A 20 -9.93 2.46 7.76
CA LEU A 20 -10.02 2.25 9.21
C LEU A 20 -11.41 2.55 9.79
N HIS A 21 -12.27 3.27 9.07
CA HIS A 21 -13.67 3.48 9.46
C HIS A 21 -14.66 2.49 8.84
N THR A 22 -14.21 1.69 7.85
CA THR A 22 -15.07 0.76 7.13
C THR A 22 -14.52 -0.67 7.19
N THR A 23 -13.91 -1.13 6.11
CA THR A 23 -13.48 -2.53 5.95
C THR A 23 -12.39 -2.98 6.92
N HIS A 24 -11.52 -2.07 7.35
CA HIS A 24 -10.44 -2.32 8.31
C HIS A 24 -10.75 -1.81 9.73
N GLN A 25 -12.00 -1.48 10.03
CA GLN A 25 -12.38 -0.97 11.37
C GLN A 25 -11.93 -1.91 12.50
N HIS A 26 -11.98 -3.22 12.28
CA HIS A 26 -11.53 -4.23 13.23
C HIS A 26 -10.01 -4.25 13.46
N LEU A 27 -9.22 -3.56 12.62
CA LEU A 27 -7.78 -3.40 12.74
C LEU A 27 -7.39 -2.03 13.33
N ALA A 28 -8.35 -1.14 13.58
CA ALA A 28 -8.07 0.23 13.96
C ALA A 28 -7.70 0.36 15.46
N LEU A 29 -6.58 1.03 15.74
CA LEU A 29 -6.34 1.66 17.04
C LEU A 29 -6.84 3.11 16.95
N THR A 30 -7.67 3.54 17.91
CA THR A 30 -8.37 4.82 17.86
C THR A 30 -8.12 5.65 19.10
N HIS A 31 -7.95 6.96 18.93
CA HIS A 31 -7.95 7.93 20.02
C HIS A 31 -8.45 9.28 19.50
N HIS A 32 -9.65 9.70 19.93
CA HIS A 32 -10.32 10.94 19.54
C HIS A 32 -10.23 11.24 18.02
N LEU A 33 -9.35 12.17 17.64
CA LEU A 33 -9.20 12.65 16.26
C LEU A 33 -8.17 11.85 15.43
N ALA A 34 -7.63 10.75 15.96
CA ALA A 34 -6.59 9.96 15.30
C ALA A 34 -6.90 8.48 15.26
N LEU A 35 -6.53 7.84 14.15
CA LEU A 35 -6.54 6.38 13.98
C LEU A 35 -5.21 5.92 13.40
N LYS A 36 -4.83 4.69 13.74
CA LYS A 36 -3.68 4.03 13.12
C LYS A 36 -3.88 2.52 13.03
N TYR A 37 -3.12 1.88 12.15
CA TYR A 37 -2.93 0.44 12.22
C TYR A 37 -1.99 0.07 13.37
N PRO A 38 -2.14 -1.11 13.99
CA PRO A 38 -1.09 -1.71 14.82
C PRO A 38 0.25 -1.74 14.08
N ALA A 39 1.35 -1.49 14.79
CA ALA A 39 2.68 -1.36 14.20
C ALA A 39 3.17 -2.64 13.48
N ASP A 40 2.64 -3.81 13.87
CA ASP A 40 2.90 -5.11 13.26
C ASP A 40 2.03 -5.41 12.02
N ILE A 41 1.05 -4.55 11.71
CA ILE A 41 0.21 -4.64 10.50
C ILE A 41 0.68 -3.65 9.44
N ALA A 42 0.72 -2.35 9.76
CA ALA A 42 1.15 -1.34 8.81
C ALA A 42 1.61 -0.05 9.51
N PRO A 43 2.59 0.68 8.97
CA PRO A 43 3.07 1.92 9.57
C PRO A 43 2.23 3.15 9.19
N PHE A 44 0.89 3.00 9.05
CA PHE A 44 0.02 4.07 8.60
C PHE A 44 -0.92 4.55 9.69
N ALA A 45 -1.10 5.87 9.70
CA ALA A 45 -2.06 6.57 10.54
C ALA A 45 -2.85 7.59 9.71
N CYS A 46 -3.95 8.08 10.28
CA CYS A 46 -4.75 9.14 9.71
C CYS A 46 -5.33 10.02 10.81
N LEU A 47 -5.76 11.21 10.41
CA LEU A 47 -6.31 12.23 11.28
C LEU A 47 -7.71 12.59 10.77
N ALA A 48 -8.66 12.86 11.69
CA ALA A 48 -9.97 13.42 11.35
C ALA A 48 -9.82 14.83 10.76
N GLU A 49 -8.86 15.58 11.29
CA GLU A 49 -8.55 16.95 10.91
C GLU A 49 -7.02 17.13 10.91
N ASN A 50 -6.50 17.90 9.98
CA ASN A 50 -5.06 18.22 9.94
C ASN A 50 -4.72 19.35 10.93
N THR A 51 -4.83 19.07 12.23
CA THR A 51 -4.65 20.03 13.34
C THR A 51 -3.59 19.57 14.35
N PRO A 52 -2.98 20.52 15.13
CA PRO A 52 -2.10 20.16 16.22
C PRO A 52 -2.77 19.29 17.31
N ALA A 53 -4.08 19.42 17.50
CA ALA A 53 -4.85 18.60 18.45
C ALA A 53 -4.88 17.15 17.99
N ALA A 54 -5.23 16.89 16.73
CA ALA A 54 -5.24 15.53 16.15
C ALA A 54 -3.84 14.88 16.15
N LEU A 55 -2.78 15.67 15.98
CA LEU A 55 -1.41 15.15 16.08
C LEU A 55 -1.03 14.77 17.52
N ARG A 56 -1.52 15.47 18.55
CA ARG A 56 -1.38 15.06 19.94
C ARG A 56 -2.14 13.77 20.23
N ASP A 57 -3.34 13.64 19.70
CA ASP A 57 -4.10 12.39 19.79
C ASP A 57 -3.37 11.22 19.11
N LEU A 58 -2.79 11.45 17.93
CA LEU A 58 -1.96 10.44 17.25
C LEU A 58 -0.74 10.05 18.10
N ALA A 59 -0.08 11.02 18.75
CA ALA A 59 1.06 10.74 19.61
C ALA A 59 0.72 9.78 20.77
N THR A 60 -0.52 9.79 21.28
CA THR A 60 -0.94 8.85 22.34
C THR A 60 -1.06 7.41 21.84
N LEU A 61 -1.32 7.22 20.55
CA LEU A 61 -1.44 5.90 19.92
C LEU A 61 -0.08 5.28 19.55
N LEU A 62 0.97 6.09 19.49
CA LEU A 62 2.31 5.63 19.12
C LEU A 62 3.09 5.24 20.37
N THR A 63 3.94 4.24 20.28
CA THR A 63 4.96 3.96 21.30
C THR A 63 6.15 4.90 21.15
N PRO A 64 6.97 5.13 22.20
CA PRO A 64 8.21 5.89 22.09
C PRO A 64 9.07 5.41 20.91
N ASN A 65 9.66 6.36 20.18
CA ASN A 65 10.45 6.10 18.96
C ASN A 65 9.69 5.50 17.76
N GLU A 66 8.42 5.19 17.87
CA GLU A 66 7.64 4.66 16.76
C GLU A 66 7.52 5.69 15.62
N THR A 67 7.69 5.21 14.40
CA THR A 67 7.50 5.98 13.17
C THR A 67 6.22 5.55 12.49
N THR A 68 5.40 6.53 12.08
CA THR A 68 4.19 6.33 11.29
C THR A 68 4.16 7.26 10.08
N TYR A 69 3.28 6.96 9.13
CA TYR A 69 3.07 7.75 7.92
C TYR A 69 1.61 8.20 7.84
N VAL A 70 1.41 9.49 7.57
CA VAL A 70 0.10 10.10 7.28
C VAL A 70 0.07 10.50 5.81
N LEU A 71 -0.97 10.06 5.10
CA LEU A 71 -1.19 10.40 3.69
C LEU A 71 -1.99 11.70 3.59
N GLY A 72 -1.58 12.62 2.72
CA GLY A 72 -2.32 13.85 2.43
C GLY A 72 -1.50 15.12 2.53
N ASP A 73 -2.08 16.17 3.09
CA ASP A 73 -1.45 17.48 3.25
C ASP A 73 -0.36 17.50 4.34
N PRO A 74 0.62 18.40 4.25
CA PRO A 74 1.65 18.55 5.26
C PRO A 74 1.03 18.79 6.65
N PRO A 75 1.42 18.01 7.67
CA PRO A 75 0.92 18.20 9.02
C PRO A 75 1.45 19.51 9.62
N PRO A 76 0.65 20.19 10.45
CA PRO A 76 1.13 21.37 11.18
C PRO A 76 2.24 21.00 12.18
N SER A 77 3.00 21.99 12.61
CA SER A 77 4.02 21.79 13.63
C SER A 77 3.39 21.45 14.98
N THR A 78 4.02 20.55 15.71
CA THR A 78 3.64 20.15 17.08
C THR A 78 4.89 19.75 17.86
N ASP A 79 4.81 19.83 19.17
CA ASP A 79 5.83 19.31 20.12
C ASP A 79 5.66 17.80 20.38
N ALA A 80 4.49 17.25 20.08
CA ALA A 80 4.15 15.85 20.35
C ALA A 80 4.79 14.86 19.36
N LEU A 81 5.04 15.28 18.11
CA LEU A 81 5.59 14.43 17.05
C LEU A 81 6.67 15.16 16.25
N LEU A 82 7.74 14.44 15.94
CA LEU A 82 8.83 14.93 15.10
C LEU A 82 8.48 14.69 13.62
N TYR A 83 8.41 15.76 12.84
CA TYR A 83 8.31 15.65 11.39
C TYR A 83 9.65 15.22 10.78
N ARG A 84 9.67 14.16 9.99
CA ARG A 84 10.86 13.54 9.39
C ARG A 84 10.85 13.57 7.86
N GLY A 85 10.17 14.55 7.29
CA GLY A 85 10.04 14.71 5.84
C GLY A 85 8.87 13.93 5.25
N HIS A 86 8.81 13.88 3.92
CA HIS A 86 7.75 13.19 3.18
C HIS A 86 8.33 12.37 2.02
N ILE A 87 7.52 11.47 1.52
CA ILE A 87 7.78 10.64 0.33
C ILE A 87 6.71 11.02 -0.71
N PRO A 88 7.08 11.66 -1.84
CA PRO A 88 6.14 11.94 -2.91
C PRO A 88 5.78 10.65 -3.64
N CYS A 89 4.48 10.44 -3.86
CA CYS A 89 3.93 9.27 -4.53
C CYS A 89 2.96 9.71 -5.63
N LEU A 90 2.89 8.92 -6.70
CA LEU A 90 1.81 8.99 -7.66
C LEU A 90 0.72 8.00 -7.24
N GLN A 91 -0.53 8.45 -7.25
CA GLN A 91 -1.68 7.58 -7.22
C GLN A 91 -2.09 7.28 -8.65
N LEU A 92 -2.14 5.99 -8.99
CA LEU A 92 -2.55 5.52 -10.31
C LEU A 92 -3.83 4.70 -10.18
N ALA A 93 -4.72 4.77 -11.18
CA ALA A 93 -5.90 3.91 -11.26
C ALA A 93 -5.90 3.11 -12.56
N PHE A 94 -6.46 1.92 -12.48
CA PHE A 94 -6.76 1.12 -13.66
C PHE A 94 -8.21 1.42 -14.09
N PRO A 95 -8.45 1.95 -15.31
CA PRO A 95 -9.80 2.33 -15.75
C PRO A 95 -10.74 1.14 -15.80
N ASP A 96 -11.99 1.35 -15.38
CA ASP A 96 -13.00 0.28 -15.27
C ASP A 96 -13.37 -0.36 -16.62
N ASP A 97 -13.33 0.42 -17.69
CA ASP A 97 -13.65 0.02 -19.06
C ASP A 97 -12.45 -0.52 -19.85
N SER A 98 -11.24 -0.44 -19.27
CA SER A 98 -10.04 -0.95 -19.92
C SER A 98 -10.03 -2.48 -19.96
N PRO A 99 -9.56 -3.07 -21.08
CA PRO A 99 -9.33 -4.52 -21.14
C PRO A 99 -8.25 -4.90 -20.14
N LEU A 100 -8.48 -6.01 -19.44
CA LEU A 100 -7.48 -6.53 -18.51
C LEU A 100 -6.23 -6.99 -19.27
N PRO A 101 -5.02 -6.76 -18.71
CA PRO A 101 -3.80 -7.27 -19.30
C PRO A 101 -3.81 -8.82 -19.32
N SER A 102 -3.15 -9.42 -20.32
CA SER A 102 -3.07 -10.86 -20.44
C SER A 102 -2.38 -11.50 -19.24
N ILE A 103 -2.92 -12.61 -18.75
CA ILE A 103 -2.27 -13.43 -17.73
C ILE A 103 -1.28 -14.37 -18.41
N ASN A 104 -0.04 -14.38 -17.90
CA ASN A 104 0.92 -15.42 -18.28
C ASN A 104 0.61 -16.71 -17.49
N SER A 105 -0.13 -17.63 -18.09
CA SER A 105 -0.56 -18.89 -17.47
C SER A 105 0.60 -19.89 -17.24
N THR A 106 1.79 -19.62 -17.76
CA THR A 106 2.95 -20.48 -17.53
C THR A 106 3.66 -20.20 -16.20
N LEU A 107 3.40 -19.04 -15.58
CA LEU A 107 3.99 -18.70 -14.29
C LEU A 107 3.20 -19.35 -13.14
N PRO A 108 3.87 -20.04 -12.20
CA PRO A 108 3.24 -20.71 -11.08
C PRO A 108 2.84 -19.70 -9.99
N ILE A 109 1.87 -18.83 -10.29
CA ILE A 109 1.33 -17.88 -9.31
C ILE A 109 0.39 -18.63 -8.38
N SER A 110 0.63 -18.54 -7.08
CA SER A 110 -0.21 -19.14 -6.03
C SER A 110 -0.70 -18.10 -5.03
N PRO A 111 -1.88 -18.31 -4.43
CA PRO A 111 -2.32 -17.46 -3.32
C PRO A 111 -1.36 -17.62 -2.13
N LEU A 112 -1.12 -16.49 -1.45
CA LEU A 112 -0.37 -16.44 -0.19
C LEU A 112 -1.33 -16.21 0.97
N THR A 113 -1.02 -16.82 2.10
CA THR A 113 -1.77 -16.70 3.34
C THR A 113 -0.93 -16.08 4.45
N CYS A 114 -1.50 -15.85 5.62
CA CYS A 114 -0.72 -15.39 6.77
C CYS A 114 0.24 -16.47 7.33
N ALA A 115 0.12 -17.73 6.94
CA ALA A 115 1.14 -18.73 7.20
C ALA A 115 2.45 -18.47 6.44
N ASP A 116 2.36 -17.77 5.30
CA ASP A 116 3.49 -17.41 4.44
C ASP A 116 4.14 -16.06 4.86
N ALA A 117 3.61 -15.39 5.89
CA ALA A 117 4.08 -14.08 6.33
C ALA A 117 5.61 -14.00 6.57
N PRO A 118 6.29 -14.99 7.14
CA PRO A 118 7.75 -14.94 7.27
C PRO A 118 8.48 -14.83 5.92
N ALA A 119 8.05 -15.57 4.90
CA ALA A 119 8.62 -15.49 3.55
C ALA A 119 8.29 -14.16 2.85
N MET A 120 7.08 -13.63 3.07
CA MET A 120 6.66 -12.32 2.54
C MET A 120 7.48 -11.19 3.15
N VAL A 121 7.73 -11.20 4.46
CA VAL A 121 8.60 -10.24 5.15
C VAL A 121 10.02 -10.34 4.63
N ALA A 122 10.59 -11.53 4.56
CA ALA A 122 11.95 -11.74 4.07
C ALA A 122 12.14 -11.23 2.62
N LEU A 123 11.14 -11.46 1.75
CA LEU A 123 11.17 -10.94 0.39
C LEU A 123 11.12 -9.40 0.37
N THR A 124 10.26 -8.79 1.18
CA THR A 124 10.13 -7.32 1.20
C THR A 124 11.35 -6.65 1.84
N ASP A 125 11.96 -7.25 2.85
CA ASP A 125 13.20 -6.74 3.45
C ASP A 125 14.36 -6.73 2.42
N ALA A 126 14.40 -7.71 1.52
CA ALA A 126 15.37 -7.74 0.43
C ALA A 126 15.05 -6.75 -0.71
N ALA A 127 13.78 -6.46 -0.97
CA ALA A 127 13.33 -5.69 -2.13
C ALA A 127 13.05 -4.20 -1.84
N PHE A 128 12.35 -3.89 -0.74
CA PHE A 128 11.97 -2.53 -0.28
C PHE A 128 11.61 -2.53 1.21
N PRO A 129 12.56 -2.48 2.12
CA PRO A 129 12.32 -2.64 3.56
C PRO A 129 11.45 -1.50 4.14
N GLY A 130 10.77 -1.82 5.23
CA GLY A 130 10.19 -0.83 6.14
C GLY A 130 8.66 -0.64 6.07
N PHE A 131 7.96 -1.14 5.05
CA PHE A 131 6.51 -0.98 4.93
C PHE A 131 5.71 -2.26 5.18
N PHE A 132 6.22 -3.42 4.77
CA PHE A 132 5.58 -4.70 5.02
C PHE A 132 5.93 -5.19 6.43
N ARG A 133 4.94 -5.67 7.16
CA ARG A 133 5.05 -6.09 8.56
C ARG A 133 4.61 -7.53 8.72
N PRO A 134 4.92 -8.20 9.84
CA PRO A 134 4.57 -9.60 10.06
C PRO A 134 3.09 -9.94 9.89
N ARG A 135 2.19 -8.96 10.12
CA ARG A 135 0.75 -9.14 9.98
C ARG A 135 0.13 -8.34 8.84
N THR A 136 0.92 -7.78 7.92
CA THR A 136 0.36 -7.05 6.75
C THR A 136 -0.55 -7.95 5.90
N CYS A 137 -0.32 -9.26 5.91
CA CYS A 137 -1.15 -10.25 5.21
C CYS A 137 -2.65 -10.20 5.55
N VAL A 138 -3.05 -9.64 6.70
CA VAL A 138 -4.48 -9.52 7.08
C VAL A 138 -5.21 -8.38 6.36
N MET A 139 -4.49 -7.52 5.62
CA MET A 139 -5.08 -6.33 4.99
C MET A 139 -5.77 -6.61 3.66
N GLY A 140 -5.49 -7.75 3.01
CA GLY A 140 -6.09 -8.11 1.71
C GLY A 140 -5.52 -9.41 1.16
N SER A 141 -5.84 -9.69 -0.09
CA SER A 141 -5.38 -10.90 -0.80
C SER A 141 -3.95 -10.71 -1.30
N TYR A 142 -3.13 -11.75 -1.20
CA TYR A 142 -1.76 -11.76 -1.71
C TYR A 142 -1.52 -12.96 -2.60
N PHE A 143 -0.65 -12.79 -3.61
CA PHE A 143 -0.26 -13.80 -4.57
C PHE A 143 1.25 -13.78 -4.76
N GLY A 144 1.86 -14.94 -4.97
CA GLY A 144 3.31 -15.05 -5.06
C GLY A 144 3.81 -16.09 -6.04
N ILE A 145 5.10 -15.99 -6.32
CA ILE A 145 5.86 -16.97 -7.10
C ILE A 145 6.98 -17.47 -6.20
N TRP A 146 6.99 -18.78 -5.96
CA TRP A 146 8.06 -19.44 -5.21
C TRP A 146 9.22 -19.81 -6.12
N ASN A 147 10.42 -19.88 -5.57
CA ASN A 147 11.58 -20.31 -6.31
C ASN A 147 11.45 -21.81 -6.70
N PRO A 148 11.49 -22.17 -7.99
CA PRO A 148 11.33 -23.56 -8.41
C PRO A 148 12.46 -24.49 -7.94
N THR A 149 13.65 -23.94 -7.62
CA THR A 149 14.80 -24.71 -7.11
C THR A 149 14.90 -24.68 -5.58
N ASP A 150 14.13 -23.79 -4.91
CA ASP A 150 14.03 -23.69 -3.45
C ASP A 150 12.60 -23.29 -3.07
N PRO A 151 11.68 -24.25 -2.93
CA PRO A 151 10.27 -23.98 -2.65
C PRO A 151 10.00 -23.29 -1.31
N SER A 152 10.99 -23.14 -0.45
CA SER A 152 10.87 -22.38 0.81
C SER A 152 11.07 -20.87 0.60
N ARG A 153 11.59 -20.45 -0.56
CA ARG A 153 11.95 -19.07 -0.88
C ARG A 153 10.92 -18.42 -1.79
N LEU A 154 10.23 -17.41 -1.30
CA LEU A 154 9.37 -16.54 -2.12
C LEU A 154 10.25 -15.57 -2.93
N ILE A 155 10.07 -15.52 -4.27
CA ILE A 155 10.89 -14.69 -5.15
C ILE A 155 10.18 -13.48 -5.73
N ALA A 156 8.85 -13.50 -5.77
CA ALA A 156 8.05 -12.35 -6.17
C ALA A 156 6.67 -12.42 -5.52
N MET A 157 6.08 -11.28 -5.23
CA MET A 157 4.69 -11.18 -4.77
C MET A 157 4.03 -9.89 -5.21
N ALA A 158 2.70 -9.88 -5.18
CA ALA A 158 1.83 -8.70 -5.22
C ALA A 158 0.54 -9.02 -4.45
N GLY A 159 -0.17 -7.99 -4.00
CA GLY A 159 -1.43 -8.19 -3.29
C GLY A 159 -2.17 -6.90 -3.08
N GLU A 160 -2.96 -6.85 -2.00
CA GLU A 160 -3.80 -5.72 -1.64
C GLU A 160 -3.40 -5.16 -0.27
N ARG A 161 -3.61 -3.87 -0.07
CA ARG A 161 -3.35 -3.20 1.22
C ARG A 161 -4.58 -2.48 1.75
N LEU A 162 -5.07 -1.46 1.05
CA LEU A 162 -6.27 -0.73 1.47
C LEU A 162 -7.47 -1.26 0.69
N VAL A 163 -8.45 -1.76 1.43
CA VAL A 163 -9.72 -2.26 0.89
C VAL A 163 -10.81 -1.24 1.19
N LEU A 164 -11.35 -0.63 0.15
CA LEU A 164 -12.42 0.37 0.20
C LEU A 164 -13.45 0.00 -0.87
N HIS A 165 -14.70 -0.27 -0.48
CA HIS A 165 -15.72 -0.60 -1.48
C HIS A 165 -16.11 0.61 -2.32
N PRO A 166 -16.15 0.45 -3.67
CA PRO A 166 -15.79 -0.75 -4.46
C PRO A 166 -14.30 -0.83 -4.86
N THR A 167 -13.42 0.01 -4.30
CA THR A 167 -12.02 0.16 -4.76
C THR A 167 -11.05 -0.55 -3.83
N ARG A 168 -10.00 -1.16 -4.39
CA ARG A 168 -8.91 -1.83 -3.66
C ARG A 168 -7.55 -1.36 -4.14
N GLU A 169 -6.62 -1.26 -3.22
CA GLU A 169 -5.25 -0.86 -3.54
C GLU A 169 -4.39 -2.06 -3.89
N VAL A 170 -3.84 -2.10 -5.11
CA VAL A 170 -2.74 -3.00 -5.46
C VAL A 170 -1.49 -2.57 -4.73
N SER A 171 -0.87 -3.46 -3.98
CA SER A 171 0.27 -3.15 -3.12
C SER A 171 1.22 -4.35 -2.97
N GLY A 172 2.35 -4.14 -2.28
CA GLY A 172 3.31 -5.20 -2.01
C GLY A 172 3.98 -5.78 -3.26
N VAL A 173 3.89 -5.09 -4.40
CA VAL A 173 4.48 -5.56 -5.66
C VAL A 173 5.98 -5.52 -5.56
N CYS A 174 6.61 -6.70 -5.49
CA CYS A 174 8.05 -6.80 -5.42
C CYS A 174 8.58 -8.09 -6.05
N THR A 175 9.86 -8.03 -6.43
CA THR A 175 10.64 -9.17 -6.92
C THR A 175 12.00 -9.13 -6.25
N HIS A 176 12.44 -10.28 -5.74
CA HIS A 176 13.76 -10.44 -5.15
C HIS A 176 14.83 -9.94 -6.13
N PRO A 177 15.87 -9.18 -5.68
CA PRO A 177 16.89 -8.61 -6.56
C PRO A 177 17.46 -9.59 -7.59
N ASP A 178 17.81 -10.81 -7.17
CA ASP A 178 18.40 -11.84 -8.03
C ASP A 178 17.44 -12.39 -9.11
N HIS A 179 16.15 -12.11 -9.00
CA HIS A 179 15.09 -12.62 -9.90
C HIS A 179 14.41 -11.50 -10.71
N ARG A 180 14.97 -10.28 -10.70
CA ARG A 180 14.45 -9.15 -11.49
C ARG A 180 14.64 -9.37 -12.99
N GLY A 181 13.93 -8.57 -13.80
CA GLY A 181 14.03 -8.64 -15.28
C GLY A 181 13.23 -9.77 -15.93
N GLN A 182 12.56 -10.64 -15.16
CA GLN A 182 11.82 -11.81 -15.66
C GLN A 182 10.30 -11.54 -15.82
N GLY A 183 9.85 -10.30 -15.66
CA GLY A 183 8.43 -9.92 -15.85
C GLY A 183 7.50 -10.26 -14.69
N TYR A 184 7.99 -10.80 -13.57
CA TYR A 184 7.17 -11.26 -12.44
C TYR A 184 6.29 -10.15 -11.84
N ALA A 185 6.81 -8.94 -11.67
CA ALA A 185 6.04 -7.82 -11.15
C ALA A 185 4.83 -7.49 -12.05
N ALA A 186 5.02 -7.47 -13.36
CA ALA A 186 3.93 -7.23 -14.31
C ALA A 186 2.89 -8.37 -14.28
N ALA A 187 3.33 -9.62 -14.28
CA ALA A 187 2.46 -10.79 -14.27
C ALA A 187 1.63 -10.86 -12.98
N LEU A 188 2.25 -10.62 -11.82
CA LEU A 188 1.56 -10.60 -10.53
C LEU A 188 0.59 -9.43 -10.41
N THR A 189 0.96 -8.23 -10.90
CA THR A 189 0.04 -7.08 -10.95
C THR A 189 -1.17 -7.40 -11.84
N ALA A 190 -0.95 -7.99 -13.03
CA ALA A 190 -2.04 -8.45 -13.90
C ALA A 190 -2.95 -9.46 -13.18
N HIS A 191 -2.37 -10.41 -12.45
CA HIS A 191 -3.12 -11.40 -11.67
C HIS A 191 -4.00 -10.73 -10.60
N VAL A 192 -3.47 -9.75 -9.85
CA VAL A 192 -4.25 -8.97 -8.87
C VAL A 192 -5.37 -8.19 -9.54
N LEU A 193 -5.14 -7.58 -10.70
CA LEU A 193 -6.20 -6.89 -11.47
C LEU A 193 -7.34 -7.83 -11.86
N HIS A 194 -7.02 -9.05 -12.33
CA HIS A 194 -8.03 -10.07 -12.64
C HIS A 194 -8.80 -10.50 -11.39
N HIS A 195 -8.10 -10.72 -10.27
CA HIS A 195 -8.73 -11.03 -9.00
C HIS A 195 -9.70 -9.92 -8.57
N GLN A 196 -9.26 -8.66 -8.57
CA GLN A 196 -10.09 -7.52 -8.19
C GLN A 196 -11.30 -7.35 -9.12
N ARG A 197 -11.12 -7.51 -10.43
CA ARG A 197 -12.23 -7.45 -11.40
C ARG A 197 -13.24 -8.59 -11.18
N SER A 198 -12.80 -9.80 -10.82
CA SER A 198 -13.69 -10.94 -10.55
C SER A 198 -14.63 -10.72 -9.36
N ILE A 199 -14.27 -9.83 -8.46
CA ILE A 199 -15.10 -9.42 -7.32
C ILE A 199 -15.69 -8.02 -7.48
N SER A 200 -15.74 -7.51 -8.71
CA SER A 200 -16.28 -6.19 -9.08
C SER A 200 -15.58 -5.02 -8.36
N ALA A 201 -14.31 -5.16 -8.03
CA ALA A 201 -13.54 -4.10 -7.40
C ALA A 201 -12.77 -3.28 -8.45
N ARG A 202 -12.66 -1.97 -8.20
CA ARG A 202 -11.80 -1.04 -8.93
C ARG A 202 -10.38 -1.14 -8.39
N SER A 203 -9.39 -0.87 -9.25
CA SER A 203 -7.99 -1.00 -8.90
C SER A 203 -7.28 0.36 -8.87
N VAL A 204 -6.63 0.65 -7.74
CA VAL A 204 -5.78 1.84 -7.52
C VAL A 204 -4.45 1.36 -6.95
N LEU A 205 -3.39 2.13 -7.13
CA LEU A 205 -2.12 1.90 -6.44
C LEU A 205 -1.41 3.23 -6.12
N HIS A 206 -0.50 3.17 -5.16
CA HIS A 206 0.46 4.24 -4.89
C HIS A 206 1.87 3.77 -5.21
N VAL A 207 2.63 4.61 -5.88
CA VAL A 207 4.03 4.34 -6.22
C VAL A 207 4.88 5.58 -5.95
N VAL A 208 6.05 5.40 -5.34
CA VAL A 208 6.99 6.50 -5.11
C VAL A 208 7.35 7.16 -6.44
N SER A 209 7.22 8.49 -6.53
CA SER A 209 7.35 9.26 -7.78
C SER A 209 8.70 9.08 -8.47
N THR A 210 9.73 8.71 -7.73
CA THR A 210 11.08 8.44 -8.27
C THR A 210 11.28 6.99 -8.72
N ASN A 211 10.30 6.09 -8.49
CA ASN A 211 10.39 4.69 -8.94
C ASN A 211 9.94 4.54 -10.39
N HIS A 212 10.74 5.11 -11.31
CA HIS A 212 10.44 5.12 -12.75
C HIS A 212 10.27 3.71 -13.34
N ALA A 213 10.99 2.72 -12.81
CA ALA A 213 10.89 1.33 -13.26
C ALA A 213 9.49 0.75 -12.99
N ALA A 214 8.97 0.92 -11.77
CA ALA A 214 7.62 0.47 -11.42
C ALA A 214 6.55 1.27 -12.17
N ILE A 215 6.68 2.60 -12.24
CA ILE A 215 5.76 3.47 -12.98
C ILE A 215 5.64 3.03 -14.45
N SER A 216 6.77 2.70 -15.09
CA SER A 216 6.78 2.20 -16.47
C SER A 216 6.04 0.86 -16.61
N ILE A 217 6.15 -0.04 -15.63
CA ILE A 217 5.39 -1.30 -15.61
C ILE A 217 3.89 -1.02 -15.52
N TYR A 218 3.47 -0.17 -14.59
CA TYR A 218 2.05 0.15 -14.38
C TYR A 218 1.41 0.83 -15.59
N HIS A 219 2.10 1.78 -16.23
CA HIS A 219 1.61 2.39 -17.47
C HIS A 219 1.46 1.37 -18.62
N ARG A 220 2.42 0.45 -18.78
CA ARG A 220 2.29 -0.63 -19.79
C ARG A 220 1.14 -1.58 -19.49
N LEU A 221 0.78 -1.76 -18.23
CA LEU A 221 -0.40 -2.54 -17.83
C LEU A 221 -1.72 -1.79 -18.01
N GLY A 222 -1.69 -0.47 -18.31
CA GLY A 222 -2.87 0.34 -18.54
C GLY A 222 -3.27 1.26 -17.38
N PHE A 223 -2.52 1.31 -16.29
CA PHE A 223 -2.77 2.28 -15.23
C PHE A 223 -2.55 3.71 -15.70
N GLN A 224 -3.38 4.62 -15.23
CA GLN A 224 -3.33 6.05 -15.51
C GLN A 224 -3.09 6.85 -14.24
N ALA A 225 -2.33 7.94 -14.33
CA ALA A 225 -2.08 8.82 -13.20
C ALA A 225 -3.36 9.60 -12.82
N LEU A 226 -3.73 9.57 -11.55
CA LEU A 226 -4.83 10.34 -10.99
C LEU A 226 -4.34 11.63 -10.35
N ARG A 227 -3.36 11.53 -9.45
CA ARG A 227 -2.82 12.66 -8.69
C ARG A 227 -1.49 12.33 -8.05
N GLU A 228 -0.80 13.36 -7.60
CA GLU A 228 0.31 13.23 -6.66
C GLU A 228 -0.23 13.28 -5.23
N VAL A 229 0.34 12.46 -4.35
CA VAL A 229 0.03 12.38 -2.93
C VAL A 229 1.33 12.26 -2.13
N HIS A 230 1.32 12.74 -0.88
CA HIS A 230 2.51 12.70 -0.03
C HIS A 230 2.30 11.83 1.19
N LEU A 231 3.27 10.97 1.48
CA LEU A 231 3.38 10.22 2.73
C LEU A 231 4.28 11.00 3.70
N HIS A 232 3.67 11.69 4.66
CA HIS A 232 4.38 12.46 5.68
C HIS A 232 4.84 11.55 6.80
N ARG A 233 6.15 11.53 7.05
CA ARG A 233 6.77 10.70 8.08
C ARG A 233 6.81 11.43 9.42
N LEU A 234 6.14 10.88 10.40
CA LEU A 234 6.07 11.36 11.77
C LEU A 234 6.72 10.34 12.71
N LYS A 235 7.43 10.82 13.71
CA LYS A 235 8.05 9.98 14.75
C LYS A 235 7.66 10.50 16.11
N ARG A 236 7.20 9.61 17.02
CA ARG A 236 7.09 9.96 18.44
C ARG A 236 8.49 10.07 19.05
N PRO A 237 8.81 11.16 19.79
CA PRO A 237 10.03 11.22 20.60
C PRO A 237 10.03 10.14 21.71
N ASP A 238 11.12 10.05 22.45
CA ASP A 238 11.27 9.17 23.62
C ASP A 238 10.28 9.52 24.74
#